data_b2854e66c39e6d00995095c96571d989
#
_entry.id   b2854e66c39e6d00995095c96571d989
#
_cell.length_a   1.000
_cell.length_b   1.000
_cell.length_c   1.000
_cell.angle_alpha   90.00
_cell.angle_beta   90.00
_cell.angle_gamma   90.00
#
_symmetry.space_group_name_H-M   'P 1'
#
loop_
_entity.id
_entity.type
_entity.pdbx_description
1 polymer ?
#
loop_
_entity_poly.entity_id
_entity_poly.type
_entity_poly.pdbx_seq_one_letter_code
_entity_poly.pdbx_strand_id
1 'polypeptide(L)'
;MTVNAEIHAGGNTWRSLPAAQQPDWPDQEALRDVIAELESYPPLVFAGECDQLRARLGAVARGEAFLLQGGDCAEAFDAVGADQIRNKLKTLLQMGAVLTYAGSVPVVKVGRIAGQYSKPRSKPTETRDGVTLPTYRGDSVNGFEFTAEARIPDPQRLKRMYHASAATLNLVRAFTTGGYADLRQVHAWNQDFVKSSPSGQRYEALAREIDRALNFMNACGVDPEEFKTVEFYSSHEALILDYESALTRTDSRTGRLYDVSGHMVWIGERTRQLDGAHIEFASRISNPIGVKLGPTSTPEDALTLIDRLDPDREPGRLTFITRMGADKIRDRLPDLVEKVTASGAQVVWICDPMHGNTFEAASGHKTRRFDDVLDEVKGFFEVHKSLGTHPGGIHVELTGDDVTECVGGGDEIFVDDLHQRYETACDPRLNRSQSLDLAFLVAEMYRDQ
;
A
#
# COMPACT_ATOMS: atom_id res chain seq x y z
N MET A 1 19.63 -20.19 -26.43
CA MET A 1 18.21 -19.84 -26.76
C MET A 1 17.16 -20.77 -26.15
N THR A 2 17.50 -21.80 -25.38
CA THR A 2 16.54 -22.79 -24.83
C THR A 2 16.18 -22.56 -23.35
N VAL A 3 16.95 -21.84 -22.60
CA VAL A 3 16.71 -21.59 -21.16
C VAL A 3 15.56 -20.60 -20.91
N ASN A 4 15.35 -19.62 -21.80
CA ASN A 4 14.27 -18.63 -21.63
C ASN A 4 12.87 -19.22 -21.92
N ALA A 5 12.74 -20.22 -22.77
CA ALA A 5 11.43 -20.77 -23.15
C ALA A 5 10.80 -21.64 -22.04
N GLU A 6 11.59 -22.35 -21.23
CA GLU A 6 11.10 -23.16 -20.09
C GLU A 6 10.74 -22.30 -18.88
N ILE A 7 11.43 -21.16 -18.71
CA ILE A 7 11.17 -20.19 -17.64
C ILE A 7 9.80 -19.52 -17.84
N HIS A 8 9.45 -19.17 -19.10
CA HIS A 8 8.15 -18.61 -19.46
C HIS A 8 6.97 -19.58 -19.24
N ALA A 9 7.19 -20.89 -19.38
CA ALA A 9 6.12 -21.89 -19.21
C ALA A 9 5.63 -22.02 -17.76
N GLY A 10 6.53 -21.91 -16.76
CA GLY A 10 6.16 -22.01 -15.35
C GLY A 10 5.48 -20.75 -14.78
N GLY A 11 5.83 -19.57 -15.30
CA GLY A 11 5.31 -18.28 -14.81
C GLY A 11 3.98 -17.83 -15.46
N ASN A 12 3.54 -18.46 -16.54
CA ASN A 12 2.39 -18.03 -17.34
C ASN A 12 1.14 -18.94 -17.20
N THR A 13 1.11 -19.81 -16.22
CA THR A 13 -0.04 -20.72 -15.98
C THR A 13 -1.35 -19.96 -15.70
N TRP A 14 -1.24 -18.76 -15.16
CA TRP A 14 -2.38 -17.86 -14.88
C TRP A 14 -3.19 -17.50 -16.14
N ARG A 15 -2.56 -17.49 -17.35
CA ARG A 15 -3.22 -17.12 -18.61
C ARG A 15 -4.36 -18.09 -19.00
N SER A 16 -4.39 -19.30 -18.45
CA SER A 16 -5.45 -20.28 -18.67
C SER A 16 -6.63 -20.15 -17.70
N LEU A 17 -6.52 -19.25 -16.72
CA LEU A 17 -7.51 -19.08 -15.66
C LEU A 17 -8.30 -17.78 -15.83
N PRO A 18 -9.51 -17.68 -15.24
CA PRO A 18 -10.29 -16.45 -15.26
C PRO A 18 -9.53 -15.29 -14.61
N ALA A 19 -9.31 -14.22 -15.37
CA ALA A 19 -8.60 -13.02 -14.91
C ALA A 19 -9.59 -11.85 -14.76
N ALA A 20 -10.05 -11.63 -13.53
CA ALA A 20 -10.97 -10.53 -13.24
C ALA A 20 -10.27 -9.16 -13.41
N GLN A 21 -11.06 -8.13 -13.72
CA GLN A 21 -10.59 -6.74 -13.78
C GLN A 21 -9.47 -6.47 -14.81
N GLN A 22 -9.23 -7.35 -15.78
CA GLN A 22 -8.30 -7.03 -16.87
C GLN A 22 -8.90 -6.03 -17.86
N PRO A 23 -8.08 -5.16 -18.48
CA PRO A 23 -8.53 -4.30 -19.56
C PRO A 23 -8.85 -5.10 -20.84
N ASP A 24 -9.88 -4.67 -21.56
CA ASP A 24 -10.11 -5.09 -22.93
C ASP A 24 -9.19 -4.28 -23.86
N TRP A 25 -7.99 -4.78 -24.10
CA TRP A 25 -7.05 -4.13 -25.00
C TRP A 25 -7.52 -4.23 -26.44
N PRO A 26 -7.86 -3.12 -27.12
CA PRO A 26 -8.40 -3.19 -28.48
C PRO A 26 -7.36 -3.58 -29.52
N ASP A 27 -6.07 -3.30 -29.25
CA ASP A 27 -4.94 -3.64 -30.11
C ASP A 27 -4.07 -4.70 -29.44
N GLN A 28 -4.31 -5.95 -29.80
CA GLN A 28 -3.58 -7.11 -29.27
C GLN A 28 -2.16 -7.22 -29.87
N GLU A 29 -1.88 -6.64 -31.02
CA GLU A 29 -0.53 -6.60 -31.59
C GLU A 29 0.32 -5.60 -30.83
N ALA A 30 -0.18 -4.38 -30.64
CA ALA A 30 0.48 -3.38 -29.78
C ALA A 30 0.72 -3.88 -28.35
N LEU A 31 -0.21 -4.65 -27.78
CA LEU A 31 -0.02 -5.25 -26.45
C LEU A 31 1.17 -6.22 -26.45
N ARG A 32 1.25 -7.13 -27.43
CA ARG A 32 2.36 -8.09 -27.52
C ARG A 32 3.71 -7.38 -27.66
N ASP A 33 3.76 -6.32 -28.49
CA ASP A 33 5.00 -5.55 -28.68
C ASP A 33 5.42 -4.84 -27.39
N VAL A 34 4.47 -4.24 -26.66
CA VAL A 34 4.72 -3.60 -25.36
C VAL A 34 5.21 -4.60 -24.32
N ILE A 35 4.61 -5.79 -24.23
CA ILE A 35 5.04 -6.85 -23.31
C ILE A 35 6.48 -7.29 -23.64
N ALA A 36 6.78 -7.55 -24.91
CA ALA A 36 8.13 -7.95 -25.34
C ALA A 36 9.19 -6.87 -25.02
N GLU A 37 8.82 -5.61 -25.15
CA GLU A 37 9.69 -4.49 -24.79
C GLU A 37 9.92 -4.42 -23.27
N LEU A 38 8.86 -4.52 -22.45
CA LEU A 38 8.93 -4.54 -20.97
C LEU A 38 9.77 -5.73 -20.46
N GLU A 39 9.67 -6.90 -21.09
CA GLU A 39 10.51 -8.06 -20.78
C GLU A 39 12.00 -7.78 -20.95
N SER A 40 12.37 -6.84 -21.82
CA SER A 40 13.76 -6.42 -22.06
C SER A 40 14.26 -5.34 -21.10
N TYR A 41 13.36 -4.68 -20.35
CA TYR A 41 13.71 -3.57 -19.47
C TYR A 41 14.42 -4.05 -18.19
N PRO A 42 15.25 -3.20 -17.58
CA PRO A 42 15.86 -3.49 -16.29
C PRO A 42 14.80 -3.73 -15.20
N PRO A 43 15.11 -4.53 -14.16
CA PRO A 43 14.25 -4.66 -13.00
C PRO A 43 14.11 -3.33 -12.25
N LEU A 44 12.93 -3.01 -11.72
CA LEU A 44 12.71 -1.84 -10.88
C LEU A 44 13.24 -2.04 -9.46
N VAL A 45 13.17 -3.28 -8.98
CA VAL A 45 13.70 -3.72 -7.68
C VAL A 45 14.46 -5.04 -7.84
N PHE A 46 15.26 -5.43 -6.86
CA PHE A 46 16.01 -6.68 -6.89
C PHE A 46 15.41 -7.73 -5.94
N ALA A 47 15.58 -9.00 -6.31
CA ALA A 47 15.15 -10.13 -5.50
C ALA A 47 15.67 -10.06 -4.05
N GLY A 48 16.92 -9.62 -3.85
CA GLY A 48 17.49 -9.44 -2.51
C GLY A 48 16.77 -8.40 -1.66
N GLU A 49 16.25 -7.32 -2.26
CA GLU A 49 15.44 -6.33 -1.55
C GLU A 49 14.07 -6.92 -1.15
N CYS A 50 13.49 -7.77 -2.01
CA CYS A 50 12.25 -8.50 -1.69
C CYS A 50 12.46 -9.49 -0.53
N ASP A 51 13.58 -10.22 -0.52
CA ASP A 51 13.95 -11.13 0.57
C ASP A 51 14.19 -10.38 1.88
N GLN A 52 14.84 -9.21 1.82
CA GLN A 52 15.03 -8.35 2.98
C GLN A 52 13.68 -7.88 3.54
N LEU A 53 12.77 -7.42 2.69
CA LEU A 53 11.42 -7.04 3.12
C LEU A 53 10.69 -8.23 3.73
N ARG A 54 10.77 -9.43 3.14
CA ARG A 54 10.16 -10.64 3.70
C ARG A 54 10.67 -10.93 5.11
N ALA A 55 11.97 -10.81 5.35
CA ALA A 55 12.54 -10.97 6.68
C ALA A 55 12.02 -9.94 7.69
N ARG A 56 11.87 -8.66 7.27
CA ARG A 56 11.26 -7.60 8.09
C ARG A 56 9.79 -7.89 8.40
N LEU A 57 9.02 -8.35 7.41
CA LEU A 57 7.62 -8.75 7.61
C LEU A 57 7.49 -10.00 8.50
N GLY A 58 8.47 -10.90 8.46
CA GLY A 58 8.58 -12.01 9.42
C GLY A 58 8.69 -11.53 10.87
N ALA A 59 9.43 -10.45 11.13
CA ALA A 59 9.49 -9.82 12.44
C ALA A 59 8.13 -9.19 12.82
N VAL A 60 7.41 -8.59 11.84
CA VAL A 60 6.04 -8.09 12.08
C VAL A 60 5.10 -9.23 12.48
N ALA A 61 5.15 -10.37 11.78
CA ALA A 61 4.29 -11.53 12.10
C ALA A 61 4.53 -12.07 13.53
N ARG A 62 5.75 -11.90 14.07
CA ARG A 62 6.09 -12.30 15.45
C ARG A 62 5.84 -11.22 16.51
N GLY A 63 5.31 -10.04 16.12
CA GLY A 63 5.12 -8.92 17.05
C GLY A 63 6.41 -8.15 17.41
N GLU A 64 7.48 -8.35 16.66
CA GLU A 64 8.80 -7.71 16.88
C GLU A 64 8.96 -6.41 16.06
N ALA A 65 8.03 -6.10 15.20
CA ALA A 65 8.00 -4.91 14.35
C ALA A 65 6.56 -4.53 14.00
N PHE A 66 6.35 -3.33 13.44
CA PHE A 66 5.07 -2.84 12.97
C PHE A 66 5.16 -2.44 11.49
N LEU A 67 4.13 -2.76 10.69
CA LEU A 67 4.07 -2.40 9.27
C LEU A 67 3.25 -1.12 9.05
N LEU A 68 3.90 -0.09 8.52
CA LEU A 68 3.25 1.08 7.96
C LEU A 68 3.26 0.98 6.43
N GLN A 69 2.11 0.68 5.82
CA GLN A 69 1.93 0.69 4.37
C GLN A 69 1.02 1.85 3.98
N GLY A 70 1.50 2.78 3.17
CA GLY A 70 0.73 3.97 2.83
C GLY A 70 1.16 4.66 1.55
N GLY A 71 0.27 5.50 1.01
CA GLY A 71 0.50 6.30 -0.19
C GLY A 71 -0.75 6.46 -1.04
N ASP A 72 -0.60 6.75 -2.33
CA ASP A 72 -1.73 7.08 -3.19
C ASP A 72 -2.79 5.99 -3.32
N CYS A 73 -4.03 6.42 -3.52
CA CYS A 73 -5.12 5.57 -3.98
C CYS A 73 -4.83 5.01 -5.38
N ALA A 74 -4.52 5.90 -6.31
CA ALA A 74 -3.98 5.62 -7.63
C ALA A 74 -3.01 6.75 -7.99
N GLU A 75 -1.80 6.39 -8.40
CA GLU A 75 -0.82 7.34 -8.90
C GLU A 75 -1.26 7.85 -10.29
N ALA A 76 -0.93 9.11 -10.59
CA ALA A 76 -1.15 9.72 -11.90
C ALA A 76 0.18 10.10 -12.56
N PHE A 77 0.24 10.07 -13.88
CA PHE A 77 1.46 10.38 -14.61
C PHE A 77 1.89 11.84 -14.53
N ASP A 78 0.97 12.75 -14.26
CA ASP A 78 1.24 14.17 -14.03
C ASP A 78 1.68 14.48 -12.60
N ALA A 79 1.52 13.53 -11.67
CA ALA A 79 1.95 13.63 -10.28
C ALA A 79 3.35 13.02 -10.03
N VAL A 80 4.13 12.68 -11.07
CA VAL A 80 5.51 12.18 -10.96
C VAL A 80 6.48 13.38 -10.88
N GLY A 81 6.24 14.27 -9.92
CA GLY A 81 7.08 15.43 -9.64
C GLY A 81 7.91 15.24 -8.38
N ALA A 82 9.05 15.93 -8.31
CA ALA A 82 9.95 15.84 -7.16
C ALA A 82 9.28 16.25 -5.84
N ASP A 83 8.42 17.26 -5.88
CA ASP A 83 7.73 17.77 -4.70
C ASP A 83 6.66 16.80 -4.20
N GLN A 84 5.85 16.23 -5.10
CA GLN A 84 4.82 15.25 -4.75
C GLN A 84 5.43 13.98 -4.14
N ILE A 85 6.49 13.45 -4.75
CA ILE A 85 7.21 12.27 -4.25
C ILE A 85 7.83 12.59 -2.88
N ARG A 86 8.50 13.73 -2.76
CA ARG A 86 9.12 14.17 -1.49
C ARG A 86 8.08 14.34 -0.38
N ASN A 87 6.96 15.03 -0.64
CA ASN A 87 5.95 15.30 0.36
C ASN A 87 5.30 14.01 0.87
N LYS A 88 5.00 13.08 -0.03
CA LYS A 88 4.47 11.75 0.31
C LYS A 88 5.46 10.95 1.17
N LEU A 89 6.72 10.89 0.75
CA LEU A 89 7.77 10.22 1.51
C LEU A 89 7.95 10.86 2.88
N LYS A 90 7.98 12.20 2.95
CA LYS A 90 8.08 12.96 4.20
C LYS A 90 6.96 12.57 5.18
N THR A 91 5.70 12.51 4.71
CA THR A 91 4.56 12.13 5.55
C THR A 91 4.73 10.71 6.10
N LEU A 92 5.10 9.74 5.27
CA LEU A 92 5.33 8.36 5.70
C LEU A 92 6.49 8.23 6.70
N LEU A 93 7.56 9.00 6.50
CA LEU A 93 8.69 9.04 7.44
C LEU A 93 8.29 9.64 8.79
N GLN A 94 7.50 10.71 8.79
CA GLN A 94 6.98 11.32 10.01
C GLN A 94 6.08 10.35 10.79
N MET A 95 5.14 9.69 10.11
CA MET A 95 4.29 8.64 10.70
C MET A 95 5.15 7.51 11.28
N GLY A 96 6.12 7.01 10.49
CA GLY A 96 7.02 5.95 10.91
C GLY A 96 7.82 6.29 12.17
N ALA A 97 8.32 7.52 12.30
CA ALA A 97 9.06 7.97 13.48
C ALA A 97 8.18 7.98 14.74
N VAL A 98 6.94 8.49 14.64
CA VAL A 98 5.97 8.50 15.73
C VAL A 98 5.64 7.08 16.19
N LEU A 99 5.33 6.19 15.24
CA LEU A 99 4.97 4.80 15.52
C LEU A 99 6.15 4.01 16.10
N THR A 100 7.38 4.22 15.59
CA THR A 100 8.60 3.58 16.12
C THR A 100 8.81 3.92 17.59
N TYR A 101 8.67 5.19 17.93
CA TYR A 101 8.86 5.63 19.32
C TYR A 101 7.79 5.03 20.24
N ALA A 102 6.53 5.12 19.86
CA ALA A 102 5.41 4.68 20.68
C ALA A 102 5.41 3.16 20.91
N GLY A 103 5.64 2.39 19.86
CA GLY A 103 5.67 0.93 19.94
C GLY A 103 6.96 0.37 20.50
N SER A 104 8.03 1.18 20.60
CA SER A 104 9.39 0.72 20.94
C SER A 104 9.87 -0.46 20.10
N VAL A 105 9.34 -0.57 18.86
CA VAL A 105 9.68 -1.59 17.87
C VAL A 105 10.00 -0.93 16.53
N PRO A 106 10.81 -1.58 15.67
CA PRO A 106 11.05 -1.09 14.32
C PRO A 106 9.75 -0.98 13.52
N VAL A 107 9.62 0.10 12.73
CA VAL A 107 8.53 0.28 11.76
C VAL A 107 9.04 -0.02 10.36
N VAL A 108 8.47 -1.06 9.73
CA VAL A 108 8.69 -1.39 8.33
C VAL A 108 7.86 -0.45 7.47
N LYS A 109 8.53 0.37 6.67
CA LYS A 109 7.88 1.39 5.83
C LYS A 109 7.76 0.89 4.39
N VAL A 110 6.51 0.71 3.95
CA VAL A 110 6.17 0.24 2.60
C VAL A 110 5.26 1.26 1.92
N GLY A 111 5.75 1.88 0.86
CA GLY A 111 4.96 2.86 0.11
C GLY A 111 3.99 2.20 -0.86
N ARG A 112 2.76 2.71 -0.95
CA ARG A 112 1.87 2.53 -2.10
C ARG A 112 2.35 3.53 -3.15
N ILE A 113 3.44 3.19 -3.84
CA ILE A 113 4.19 4.12 -4.68
C ILE A 113 4.99 3.35 -5.74
N ALA A 114 5.21 3.98 -6.87
CA ALA A 114 6.00 3.44 -7.98
C ALA A 114 5.41 2.15 -8.57
N GLY A 115 4.11 2.18 -8.87
CA GLY A 115 3.39 1.04 -9.46
C GLY A 115 1.87 1.09 -9.29
N GLN A 116 1.34 1.95 -8.43
CA GLN A 116 -0.10 2.01 -8.16
C GLN A 116 -0.85 2.87 -9.22
N TYR A 117 -0.64 2.60 -10.51
CA TYR A 117 -1.26 3.34 -11.62
C TYR A 117 -2.54 2.69 -12.16
N SER A 118 -3.00 1.61 -11.56
CA SER A 118 -4.22 0.89 -11.92
C SER A 118 -5.19 0.85 -10.76
N LYS A 119 -6.50 0.83 -11.04
CA LYS A 119 -7.53 0.72 -10.02
C LYS A 119 -8.65 -0.23 -10.48
N PRO A 120 -9.02 -1.25 -9.67
CA PRO A 120 -10.19 -2.07 -9.96
C PRO A 120 -11.47 -1.25 -9.80
N ARG A 121 -12.45 -1.46 -10.67
CA ARG A 121 -13.70 -0.68 -10.68
C ARG A 121 -14.92 -1.57 -10.49
N SER A 122 -15.89 -1.07 -9.71
CA SER A 122 -17.15 -1.79 -9.46
C SER A 122 -18.08 -1.79 -10.67
N LYS A 123 -17.98 -0.74 -11.51
CA LYS A 123 -18.79 -0.59 -12.71
C LYS A 123 -17.89 -0.45 -13.93
N PRO A 124 -18.22 -1.12 -15.06
CA PRO A 124 -17.43 -1.04 -16.29
C PRO A 124 -17.57 0.32 -16.98
N THR A 125 -18.66 1.03 -16.73
CA THR A 125 -18.97 2.33 -17.33
C THR A 125 -19.37 3.36 -16.29
N GLU A 126 -19.25 4.64 -16.64
CA GLU A 126 -19.77 5.78 -15.89
C GLU A 126 -20.56 6.70 -16.80
N THR A 127 -21.55 7.39 -16.25
CA THR A 127 -22.44 8.31 -17.00
C THR A 127 -22.32 9.71 -16.42
N ARG A 128 -22.04 10.70 -17.28
CA ARG A 128 -22.05 12.13 -16.94
C ARG A 128 -22.85 12.87 -17.99
N ASP A 129 -23.78 13.71 -17.58
CA ASP A 129 -24.62 14.54 -18.47
C ASP A 129 -25.28 13.75 -19.61
N GLY A 130 -25.74 12.52 -19.33
CA GLY A 130 -26.39 11.64 -20.30
C GLY A 130 -25.45 10.90 -21.26
N VAL A 131 -24.14 11.13 -21.19
CA VAL A 131 -23.12 10.40 -21.96
C VAL A 131 -22.57 9.26 -21.12
N THR A 132 -22.54 8.04 -21.65
CA THR A 132 -21.98 6.85 -20.99
C THR A 132 -20.70 6.44 -21.67
N LEU A 133 -19.60 6.38 -20.89
CA LEU A 133 -18.26 5.98 -21.36
C LEU A 133 -17.68 4.90 -20.44
N PRO A 134 -16.63 4.17 -20.90
CA PRO A 134 -15.87 3.28 -20.03
C PRO A 134 -15.33 4.03 -18.82
N THR A 135 -15.34 3.37 -17.67
CA THR A 135 -14.80 3.95 -16.42
C THR A 135 -13.28 4.17 -16.54
N TYR A 136 -12.79 5.26 -15.96
CA TYR A 136 -11.35 5.45 -15.76
C TYR A 136 -10.80 4.35 -14.84
N ARG A 137 -9.77 3.64 -15.28
CA ARG A 137 -9.20 2.48 -14.61
C ARG A 137 -7.76 2.69 -14.11
N GLY A 138 -7.31 3.93 -14.13
CA GLY A 138 -5.95 4.32 -13.80
C GLY A 138 -5.12 4.63 -15.04
N ASP A 139 -4.10 5.44 -14.87
CA ASP A 139 -3.27 5.96 -15.96
C ASP A 139 -2.52 4.88 -16.74
N SER A 140 -2.30 3.71 -16.15
CA SER A 140 -1.72 2.56 -16.84
C SER A 140 -2.66 1.93 -17.87
N VAL A 141 -3.96 2.25 -17.83
CA VAL A 141 -4.98 1.64 -18.70
C VAL A 141 -5.54 2.65 -19.69
N ASN A 142 -6.10 3.78 -19.20
CA ASN A 142 -6.78 4.77 -20.03
C ASN A 142 -6.65 6.18 -19.45
N GLY A 143 -7.11 7.20 -20.17
CA GLY A 143 -7.05 8.60 -19.75
C GLY A 143 -8.13 8.97 -18.75
N PHE A 144 -7.87 10.00 -17.94
CA PHE A 144 -8.82 10.50 -16.95
C PHE A 144 -9.93 11.37 -17.58
N GLU A 145 -9.63 12.03 -18.70
CA GLU A 145 -10.57 12.90 -19.40
C GLU A 145 -11.83 12.12 -19.79
N PHE A 146 -12.98 12.76 -19.65
CA PHE A 146 -14.26 12.14 -19.97
C PHE A 146 -14.60 12.29 -21.48
N THR A 147 -13.76 11.68 -22.32
CA THR A 147 -13.95 11.61 -23.79
C THR A 147 -13.85 10.16 -24.26
N ALA A 148 -14.47 9.85 -25.39
CA ALA A 148 -14.45 8.50 -25.93
C ALA A 148 -13.01 8.03 -26.23
N GLU A 149 -12.18 8.91 -26.78
CA GLU A 149 -10.79 8.63 -27.14
C GLU A 149 -9.93 8.37 -25.90
N ALA A 150 -10.05 9.22 -24.86
CA ALA A 150 -9.25 9.07 -23.64
C ALA A 150 -9.59 7.78 -22.87
N ARG A 151 -10.84 7.30 -22.98
CA ARG A 151 -11.32 6.12 -22.26
C ARG A 151 -11.02 4.79 -22.96
N ILE A 152 -10.43 4.80 -24.14
CA ILE A 152 -9.94 3.59 -24.81
C ILE A 152 -8.69 3.09 -24.09
N PRO A 153 -8.63 1.79 -23.68
CA PRO A 153 -7.40 1.21 -23.13
C PRO A 153 -6.26 1.25 -24.16
N ASP A 154 -5.08 1.73 -23.73
CA ASP A 154 -3.88 1.86 -24.57
C ASP A 154 -2.71 1.12 -23.94
N PRO A 155 -2.18 0.02 -24.56
CA PRO A 155 -1.05 -0.73 -24.03
C PRO A 155 0.23 0.09 -23.84
N GLN A 156 0.45 1.17 -24.61
CA GLN A 156 1.62 2.03 -24.48
C GLN A 156 1.73 2.68 -23.09
N ARG A 157 0.61 2.82 -22.41
CA ARG A 157 0.56 3.34 -21.04
C ARG A 157 1.28 2.46 -20.03
N LEU A 158 1.40 1.15 -20.28
CA LEU A 158 2.19 0.23 -19.44
C LEU A 158 3.69 0.58 -19.46
N LYS A 159 4.24 0.98 -20.61
CA LYS A 159 5.63 1.47 -20.67
C LYS A 159 5.79 2.79 -19.93
N ARG A 160 4.81 3.69 -20.06
CA ARG A 160 4.82 4.95 -19.33
C ARG A 160 4.76 4.73 -17.83
N MET A 161 3.95 3.75 -17.36
CA MET A 161 3.91 3.31 -15.96
C MET A 161 5.30 2.84 -15.49
N TYR A 162 5.99 2.00 -16.27
CA TYR A 162 7.33 1.55 -15.93
C TYR A 162 8.31 2.73 -15.77
N HIS A 163 8.34 3.66 -16.73
CA HIS A 163 9.25 4.81 -16.67
C HIS A 163 8.93 5.76 -15.50
N ALA A 164 7.66 5.99 -15.22
CA ALA A 164 7.21 6.77 -14.07
C ALA A 164 7.62 6.11 -12.75
N SER A 165 7.44 4.79 -12.66
CA SER A 165 7.85 3.99 -11.49
C SER A 165 9.38 4.01 -11.30
N ALA A 166 10.15 3.88 -12.38
CA ALA A 166 11.61 3.94 -12.33
C ALA A 166 12.11 5.31 -11.85
N ALA A 167 11.54 6.41 -12.37
CA ALA A 167 11.88 7.76 -11.94
C ALA A 167 11.55 7.99 -10.46
N THR A 168 10.37 7.52 -10.02
CA THR A 168 9.92 7.61 -8.64
C THR A 168 10.85 6.85 -7.69
N LEU A 169 11.17 5.58 -8.00
CA LEU A 169 12.07 4.76 -7.18
C LEU A 169 13.47 5.34 -7.10
N ASN A 170 14.00 5.88 -8.22
CA ASN A 170 15.30 6.54 -8.21
C ASN A 170 15.32 7.71 -7.22
N LEU A 171 14.29 8.55 -7.21
CA LEU A 171 14.20 9.70 -6.31
C LEU A 171 13.97 9.26 -4.86
N VAL A 172 13.14 8.24 -4.62
CA VAL A 172 12.94 7.66 -3.29
C VAL A 172 14.26 7.14 -2.73
N ARG A 173 15.04 6.37 -3.51
CA ARG A 173 16.36 5.88 -3.09
C ARG A 173 17.31 7.04 -2.78
N ALA A 174 17.33 8.08 -3.61
CA ALA A 174 18.15 9.28 -3.35
C ALA A 174 17.77 9.95 -2.01
N PHE A 175 16.50 10.10 -1.71
CA PHE A 175 16.04 10.71 -0.46
C PHE A 175 16.32 9.83 0.77
N THR A 176 16.16 8.52 0.66
CA THR A 176 16.33 7.59 1.79
C THR A 176 17.79 7.28 2.12
N THR A 177 18.71 7.50 1.18
CA THR A 177 20.16 7.28 1.37
C THR A 177 20.98 8.55 1.42
N GLY A 178 20.44 9.68 0.93
CA GLY A 178 21.16 10.96 0.79
C GLY A 178 21.06 11.89 2.01
N GLY A 179 20.60 11.41 3.18
CA GLY A 179 20.50 12.20 4.41
C GLY A 179 19.21 13.05 4.54
N TYR A 180 18.35 13.09 3.53
CA TYR A 180 17.04 13.75 3.64
C TYR A 180 16.12 13.06 4.67
N ALA A 181 16.24 11.76 4.81
CA ALA A 181 15.48 10.92 5.74
C ALA A 181 16.13 10.82 7.14
N ASP A 182 17.11 11.67 7.47
CA ASP A 182 17.73 11.70 8.81
C ASP A 182 16.65 11.83 9.90
N LEU A 183 16.69 10.93 10.87
CA LEU A 183 15.67 10.82 11.91
C LEU A 183 15.49 12.11 12.71
N ARG A 184 16.55 12.89 12.91
CA ARG A 184 16.49 14.20 13.59
C ARG A 184 15.74 15.23 12.75
N GLN A 185 15.95 15.20 11.42
CA GLN A 185 15.20 16.06 10.50
C GLN A 185 13.72 15.67 10.44
N VAL A 186 13.43 14.38 10.41
CA VAL A 186 12.06 13.85 10.45
C VAL A 186 11.37 14.28 11.75
N HIS A 187 12.08 14.19 12.89
CA HIS A 187 11.55 14.64 14.17
C HIS A 187 11.32 16.16 14.21
N ALA A 188 12.21 16.97 13.64
CA ALA A 188 11.99 18.42 13.53
C ALA A 188 10.70 18.73 12.74
N TRP A 189 10.40 17.99 11.68
CA TRP A 189 9.13 18.14 10.96
C TRP A 189 7.91 17.75 11.81
N ASN A 190 8.04 16.75 12.68
CA ASN A 190 6.96 16.39 13.61
C ASN A 190 6.74 17.47 14.66
N GLN A 191 7.81 18.11 15.17
CA GLN A 191 7.69 19.26 16.07
C GLN A 191 7.01 20.45 15.40
N ASP A 192 7.31 20.71 14.13
CA ASP A 192 6.64 21.78 13.36
C ASP A 192 5.13 21.51 13.21
N PHE A 193 4.75 20.27 12.93
CA PHE A 193 3.35 19.85 12.88
C PHE A 193 2.67 20.07 14.25
N VAL A 194 3.28 19.60 15.33
CA VAL A 194 2.72 19.74 16.69
C VAL A 194 2.50 21.21 17.08
N LYS A 195 3.37 22.12 16.62
CA LYS A 195 3.24 23.57 16.89
C LYS A 195 2.19 24.25 16.01
N SER A 196 2.00 23.79 14.77
CA SER A 196 1.18 24.47 13.77
C SER A 196 -0.23 23.88 13.62
N SER A 197 -0.44 22.62 13.97
CA SER A 197 -1.75 21.96 13.87
C SER A 197 -2.65 22.28 15.06
N PRO A 198 -3.95 22.50 14.84
CA PRO A 198 -4.94 22.63 15.92
C PRO A 198 -4.98 21.41 16.86
N SER A 199 -4.77 20.20 16.34
CA SER A 199 -4.67 18.95 17.12
C SER A 199 -3.29 18.77 17.77
N GLY A 200 -2.28 19.53 17.36
CA GLY A 200 -0.88 19.32 17.73
C GLY A 200 -0.61 19.37 19.24
N GLN A 201 -1.33 20.21 19.98
CA GLN A 201 -1.19 20.31 21.43
C GLN A 201 -1.41 18.99 22.17
N ARG A 202 -2.25 18.10 21.62
CA ARG A 202 -2.49 16.75 22.18
C ARG A 202 -1.21 15.89 22.14
N TYR A 203 -0.34 16.12 21.15
CA TYR A 203 0.85 15.31 20.88
C TYR A 203 2.14 15.91 21.40
N GLU A 204 2.07 17.08 22.07
CA GLU A 204 3.24 17.81 22.57
C GLU A 204 4.06 16.97 23.59
N ALA A 205 3.38 16.20 24.40
CA ALA A 205 4.02 15.32 25.38
C ALA A 205 4.87 14.25 24.67
N LEU A 206 4.30 13.56 23.69
CA LEU A 206 4.98 12.51 22.91
C LEU A 206 6.16 13.10 22.10
N ALA A 207 5.97 14.26 21.47
CA ALA A 207 7.06 14.94 20.75
C ALA A 207 8.24 15.29 21.66
N ARG A 208 7.98 15.76 22.90
CA ARG A 208 9.03 16.00 23.91
C ARG A 208 9.75 14.72 24.38
N GLU A 209 9.04 13.61 24.45
CA GLU A 209 9.64 12.33 24.81
C GLU A 209 10.57 11.82 23.71
N ILE A 210 10.18 11.96 22.43
CA ILE A 210 11.04 11.66 21.27
C ILE A 210 12.31 12.49 21.31
N ASP A 211 12.19 13.81 21.60
CA ASP A 211 13.33 14.71 21.77
C ASP A 211 14.32 14.21 22.82
N ARG A 212 13.80 13.79 23.99
CA ARG A 212 14.65 13.25 25.06
C ARG A 212 15.36 11.97 24.64
N ALA A 213 14.66 11.06 23.92
CA ALA A 213 15.25 9.83 23.43
C ALA A 213 16.37 10.11 22.41
N LEU A 214 16.17 11.01 21.46
CA LEU A 214 17.19 11.39 20.48
C LEU A 214 18.41 12.06 21.15
N ASN A 215 18.17 12.96 22.12
CA ASN A 215 19.23 13.58 22.88
C ASN A 215 20.01 12.59 23.74
N PHE A 216 19.35 11.58 24.33
CA PHE A 216 19.98 10.52 25.08
C PHE A 216 20.86 9.65 24.17
N MET A 217 20.37 9.21 23.02
CA MET A 217 21.14 8.43 22.05
C MET A 217 22.40 9.18 21.59
N ASN A 218 22.25 10.49 21.28
CA ASN A 218 23.38 11.34 20.93
C ASN A 218 24.41 11.46 22.08
N ALA A 219 23.93 11.62 23.32
CA ALA A 219 24.82 11.67 24.50
C ALA A 219 25.54 10.33 24.76
N CYS A 220 24.96 9.20 24.39
CA CYS A 220 25.57 7.89 24.44
C CYS A 220 26.61 7.64 23.32
N GLY A 221 26.78 8.59 22.39
CA GLY A 221 27.74 8.48 21.31
C GLY A 221 27.31 7.57 20.16
N VAL A 222 25.98 7.35 19.98
CA VAL A 222 25.46 6.65 18.81
C VAL A 222 25.84 7.45 17.56
N ASP A 223 26.42 6.78 16.56
CA ASP A 223 26.93 7.44 15.36
C ASP A 223 25.78 8.13 14.59
N PRO A 224 25.87 9.46 14.35
CA PRO A 224 24.89 10.19 13.56
C PRO A 224 24.69 9.64 12.13
N GLU A 225 25.69 8.95 11.56
CA GLU A 225 25.61 8.36 10.22
C GLU A 225 24.55 7.25 10.15
N GLU A 226 24.33 6.50 11.24
CA GLU A 226 23.30 5.45 11.31
C GLU A 226 21.87 5.99 11.16
N PHE A 227 21.66 7.27 11.47
CA PHE A 227 20.34 7.94 11.34
C PHE A 227 20.07 8.54 9.97
N LYS A 228 21.07 8.57 9.08
CA LYS A 228 20.94 9.21 7.76
C LYS A 228 20.24 8.37 6.73
N THR A 229 20.23 7.05 6.91
CA THR A 229 19.63 6.11 5.97
C THR A 229 18.39 5.45 6.55
N VAL A 230 17.36 5.30 5.73
CA VAL A 230 16.11 4.65 6.13
C VAL A 230 15.74 3.58 5.12
N GLU A 231 15.43 2.38 5.61
CA GLU A 231 14.82 1.34 4.78
C GLU A 231 13.42 1.79 4.36
N PHE A 232 13.17 1.75 3.06
CA PHE A 232 11.88 2.06 2.47
C PHE A 232 11.62 1.17 1.27
N TYR A 233 10.45 0.57 1.20
CA TYR A 233 10.06 -0.37 0.16
C TYR A 233 8.85 0.15 -0.62
N SER A 234 8.70 -0.28 -1.87
CA SER A 234 7.53 0.03 -2.71
C SER A 234 6.57 -1.15 -2.76
N SER A 235 5.30 -0.84 -2.97
CA SER A 235 4.26 -1.84 -3.18
C SER A 235 3.12 -1.28 -4.02
N HIS A 236 2.40 -2.17 -4.72
CA HIS A 236 1.20 -1.83 -5.48
C HIS A 236 0.28 -3.05 -5.65
N GLU A 237 -0.96 -2.83 -6.09
CA GLU A 237 -1.87 -3.90 -6.47
C GLU A 237 -1.40 -4.55 -7.78
N ALA A 238 -1.12 -5.86 -7.76
CA ALA A 238 -0.82 -6.63 -8.96
C ALA A 238 -2.11 -6.83 -9.77
N LEU A 239 -2.61 -5.73 -10.35
CA LEU A 239 -3.90 -5.73 -11.04
C LEU A 239 -3.79 -6.14 -12.51
N ILE A 240 -2.82 -5.58 -13.24
CA ILE A 240 -2.63 -5.82 -14.68
C ILE A 240 -1.60 -6.92 -14.86
N LEU A 241 -2.06 -8.16 -14.98
CA LEU A 241 -1.19 -9.34 -14.98
C LEU A 241 -0.22 -9.37 -16.18
N ASP A 242 -0.56 -8.77 -17.30
CA ASP A 242 0.35 -8.62 -18.43
C ASP A 242 1.59 -7.79 -18.07
N TYR A 243 1.42 -6.71 -17.30
CA TYR A 243 2.52 -5.87 -16.81
C TYR A 243 3.38 -6.61 -15.79
N GLU A 244 2.76 -7.20 -14.77
CA GLU A 244 3.46 -7.92 -13.70
C GLU A 244 4.24 -9.12 -14.26
N SER A 245 3.62 -9.88 -15.15
CA SER A 245 4.26 -11.02 -15.82
C SER A 245 5.45 -10.58 -16.69
N ALA A 246 5.32 -9.47 -17.43
CA ALA A 246 6.41 -8.91 -18.24
C ALA A 246 7.61 -8.47 -17.40
N LEU A 247 7.42 -8.11 -16.15
CA LEU A 247 8.46 -7.74 -15.19
C LEU A 247 8.86 -8.86 -14.22
N THR A 248 8.35 -10.08 -14.42
CA THR A 248 8.77 -11.23 -13.60
C THR A 248 10.11 -11.77 -14.11
N ARG A 249 11.07 -11.99 -13.19
CA ARG A 249 12.44 -12.43 -13.50
C ARG A 249 12.86 -13.58 -12.59
N THR A 250 13.69 -14.46 -13.13
CA THR A 250 14.38 -15.48 -12.34
C THR A 250 15.62 -14.86 -11.67
N ASP A 251 15.70 -14.93 -10.35
CA ASP A 251 16.91 -14.56 -9.64
C ASP A 251 18.03 -15.58 -9.91
N SER A 252 19.15 -15.09 -10.43
CA SER A 252 20.28 -15.94 -10.84
C SER A 252 20.97 -16.66 -9.67
N ARG A 253 20.79 -16.20 -8.42
CA ARG A 253 21.38 -16.77 -7.21
C ARG A 253 20.57 -17.95 -6.67
N THR A 254 19.23 -17.86 -6.74
CA THR A 254 18.30 -18.80 -6.09
C THR A 254 17.49 -19.64 -7.07
N GLY A 255 17.39 -19.22 -8.33
CA GLY A 255 16.50 -19.82 -9.31
C GLY A 255 15.00 -19.53 -9.09
N ARG A 256 14.65 -18.74 -8.07
CA ARG A 256 13.27 -18.36 -7.76
C ARG A 256 12.79 -17.23 -8.68
N LEU A 257 11.47 -17.21 -8.93
CA LEU A 257 10.83 -16.13 -9.70
C LEU A 257 10.46 -14.97 -8.78
N TYR A 258 10.74 -13.75 -9.20
CA TYR A 258 10.34 -12.51 -8.55
C TYR A 258 9.66 -11.58 -9.55
N ASP A 259 8.54 -11.03 -9.14
CA ASP A 259 7.98 -9.85 -9.79
C ASP A 259 8.80 -8.64 -9.37
N VAL A 260 9.63 -8.16 -10.27
CA VAL A 260 10.56 -7.04 -9.99
C VAL A 260 9.97 -5.67 -10.36
N SER A 261 8.65 -5.59 -10.50
CA SER A 261 7.88 -4.34 -10.60
C SER A 261 7.80 -3.60 -9.28
N GLY A 262 7.90 -4.30 -8.13
CA GLY A 262 7.87 -3.76 -6.78
C GLY A 262 8.41 -4.76 -5.75
N HIS A 263 8.70 -4.29 -4.53
CA HIS A 263 9.21 -5.16 -3.47
C HIS A 263 8.11 -6.10 -2.92
N MET A 264 6.90 -5.59 -2.79
CA MET A 264 5.70 -6.31 -2.37
C MET A 264 4.57 -5.99 -3.33
N VAL A 265 3.76 -6.97 -3.66
CA VAL A 265 2.52 -6.77 -4.40
C VAL A 265 1.34 -7.29 -3.59
N TRP A 266 0.15 -6.75 -3.83
CA TRP A 266 -1.05 -7.31 -3.19
C TRP A 266 -2.14 -7.64 -4.20
N ILE A 267 -2.99 -8.55 -3.80
CA ILE A 267 -4.21 -8.95 -4.52
C ILE A 267 -5.39 -8.21 -3.90
N GLY A 268 -6.15 -7.50 -4.74
CA GLY A 268 -7.32 -6.75 -4.32
C GLY A 268 -8.53 -7.63 -3.97
N GLU A 269 -9.51 -7.07 -3.27
CA GLU A 269 -10.76 -7.77 -2.91
C GLU A 269 -11.52 -8.29 -4.14
N ARG A 270 -11.44 -7.58 -5.29
CA ARG A 270 -12.14 -7.96 -6.52
C ARG A 270 -11.40 -8.97 -7.38
N THR A 271 -10.18 -9.32 -7.01
CA THR A 271 -9.29 -10.19 -7.81
C THR A 271 -8.78 -11.40 -7.03
N ARG A 272 -9.29 -11.63 -5.80
CA ARG A 272 -8.87 -12.71 -4.91
C ARG A 272 -9.66 -14.03 -5.09
N GLN A 273 -10.29 -14.26 -6.24
CA GLN A 273 -10.96 -15.54 -6.51
C GLN A 273 -9.95 -16.69 -6.36
N LEU A 274 -10.28 -17.67 -5.54
CA LEU A 274 -9.36 -18.74 -5.16
C LEU A 274 -8.82 -19.54 -6.35
N ASP A 275 -9.62 -19.70 -7.39
CA ASP A 275 -9.30 -20.35 -8.66
C ASP A 275 -8.95 -19.36 -9.79
N GLY A 276 -8.73 -18.10 -9.43
CA GLY A 276 -8.47 -17.01 -10.37
C GLY A 276 -6.99 -16.82 -10.72
N ALA A 277 -6.78 -16.12 -11.84
CA ALA A 277 -5.47 -15.84 -12.40
C ALA A 277 -4.52 -15.09 -11.46
N HIS A 278 -5.04 -14.16 -10.64
CA HIS A 278 -4.23 -13.37 -9.73
C HIS A 278 -3.64 -14.22 -8.60
N ILE A 279 -4.41 -15.14 -8.04
CA ILE A 279 -3.92 -16.08 -7.02
C ILE A 279 -2.89 -17.03 -7.61
N GLU A 280 -3.13 -17.55 -8.83
CA GLU A 280 -2.16 -18.41 -9.52
C GLU A 280 -0.85 -17.65 -9.81
N PHE A 281 -0.92 -16.43 -10.33
CA PHE A 281 0.27 -15.59 -10.56
C PHE A 281 1.06 -15.38 -9.27
N ALA A 282 0.38 -14.94 -8.20
CA ALA A 282 1.02 -14.66 -6.92
C ALA A 282 1.63 -15.91 -6.26
N SER A 283 1.07 -17.09 -6.49
CA SER A 283 1.62 -18.36 -5.98
C SER A 283 2.96 -18.74 -6.63
N ARG A 284 3.29 -18.18 -7.80
CA ARG A 284 4.50 -18.50 -8.56
C ARG A 284 5.67 -17.57 -8.29
N ILE A 285 5.44 -16.39 -7.77
CA ILE A 285 6.48 -15.41 -7.44
C ILE A 285 6.91 -15.53 -5.97
N SER A 286 8.11 -15.10 -5.65
CA SER A 286 8.70 -15.21 -4.29
C SER A 286 8.66 -13.92 -3.49
N ASN A 287 8.04 -12.87 -4.01
CA ASN A 287 7.83 -11.60 -3.30
C ASN A 287 6.97 -11.79 -2.06
N PRO A 288 7.07 -10.95 -1.03
CA PRO A 288 6.00 -10.78 -0.05
C PRO A 288 4.67 -10.45 -0.74
N ILE A 289 3.58 -11.11 -0.35
CA ILE A 289 2.25 -10.96 -0.95
C ILE A 289 1.26 -10.42 0.08
N GLY A 290 0.53 -9.37 -0.28
CA GLY A 290 -0.66 -8.94 0.43
C GLY A 290 -1.93 -9.52 -0.18
N VAL A 291 -2.95 -9.78 0.63
CA VAL A 291 -4.31 -10.11 0.15
C VAL A 291 -5.34 -9.31 0.92
N LYS A 292 -6.20 -8.59 0.20
CA LYS A 292 -7.31 -7.87 0.80
C LYS A 292 -8.40 -8.83 1.25
N LEU A 293 -8.86 -8.68 2.50
CA LEU A 293 -9.97 -9.45 3.07
C LEU A 293 -11.08 -8.49 3.52
N GLY A 294 -12.21 -8.54 2.84
CA GLY A 294 -13.40 -7.75 3.18
C GLY A 294 -14.39 -8.52 4.05
N PRO A 295 -15.54 -7.92 4.39
CA PRO A 295 -16.53 -8.49 5.30
C PRO A 295 -17.22 -9.76 4.78
N THR A 296 -17.02 -10.11 3.52
CA THR A 296 -17.54 -11.35 2.91
C THR A 296 -16.52 -12.49 2.91
N SER A 297 -15.29 -12.25 3.37
CA SER A 297 -14.26 -13.28 3.48
C SER A 297 -14.62 -14.27 4.58
N THR A 298 -14.45 -15.55 4.31
CA THR A 298 -14.66 -16.62 5.29
C THR A 298 -13.32 -17.11 5.85
N PRO A 299 -13.30 -17.73 7.05
CA PRO A 299 -12.11 -18.40 7.57
C PRO A 299 -11.55 -19.47 6.63
N GLU A 300 -12.40 -20.18 5.92
CA GLU A 300 -12.04 -21.21 4.94
C GLU A 300 -11.33 -20.59 3.72
N ASP A 301 -11.81 -19.42 3.25
CA ASP A 301 -11.10 -18.65 2.21
C ASP A 301 -9.68 -18.30 2.67
N ALA A 302 -9.54 -17.80 3.91
CA ALA A 302 -8.24 -17.42 4.46
C ALA A 302 -7.27 -18.61 4.53
N LEU A 303 -7.72 -19.76 4.99
CA LEU A 303 -6.91 -20.99 5.02
C LEU A 303 -6.51 -21.45 3.60
N THR A 304 -7.43 -21.40 2.66
CA THR A 304 -7.15 -21.77 1.26
C THR A 304 -6.13 -20.82 0.63
N LEU A 305 -6.23 -19.52 0.92
CA LEU A 305 -5.24 -18.51 0.48
C LEU A 305 -3.85 -18.79 1.06
N ILE A 306 -3.77 -19.19 2.34
CA ILE A 306 -2.52 -19.57 2.98
C ILE A 306 -1.93 -20.79 2.28
N ASP A 307 -2.73 -21.86 2.05
CA ASP A 307 -2.26 -23.09 1.40
C ASP A 307 -1.76 -22.85 -0.03
N ARG A 308 -2.34 -21.89 -0.74
CA ARG A 308 -1.95 -21.57 -2.11
C ARG A 308 -0.79 -20.60 -2.22
N LEU A 309 -0.73 -19.56 -1.36
CA LEU A 309 0.23 -18.48 -1.47
C LEU A 309 1.46 -18.65 -0.57
N ASP A 310 1.32 -19.42 0.49
CA ASP A 310 2.38 -19.70 1.46
C ASP A 310 2.36 -21.17 1.92
N PRO A 311 2.52 -22.13 0.98
CA PRO A 311 2.49 -23.56 1.29
C PRO A 311 3.59 -23.99 2.28
N ASP A 312 4.72 -23.29 2.25
CA ASP A 312 5.88 -23.57 3.11
C ASP A 312 5.79 -22.87 4.47
N ARG A 313 4.74 -22.07 4.70
CA ARG A 313 4.53 -21.30 5.96
C ARG A 313 5.72 -20.40 6.31
N GLU A 314 6.30 -19.73 5.30
CA GLU A 314 7.43 -18.80 5.47
C GLU A 314 6.99 -17.50 6.18
N PRO A 315 7.51 -17.16 7.38
CA PRO A 315 7.15 -15.91 8.05
C PRO A 315 7.44 -14.69 7.18
N GLY A 316 6.47 -13.79 7.05
CA GLY A 316 6.58 -12.59 6.24
C GLY A 316 6.26 -12.77 4.75
N ARG A 317 5.96 -14.00 4.32
CA ARG A 317 5.50 -14.26 2.94
C ARG A 317 4.13 -13.68 2.68
N LEU A 318 3.17 -13.91 3.58
CA LEU A 318 1.77 -13.55 3.40
C LEU A 318 1.31 -12.50 4.42
N THR A 319 0.66 -11.46 3.92
CA THR A 319 0.02 -10.39 4.70
C THR A 319 -1.46 -10.34 4.38
N PHE A 320 -2.32 -10.51 5.37
CA PHE A 320 -3.75 -10.23 5.24
C PHE A 320 -4.06 -8.78 5.55
N ILE A 321 -4.64 -8.10 4.59
CA ILE A 321 -5.00 -6.68 4.65
C ILE A 321 -6.50 -6.59 4.85
N THR A 322 -6.95 -6.47 6.10
CA THR A 322 -8.37 -6.45 6.45
C THR A 322 -9.01 -5.11 6.11
N ARG A 323 -10.21 -5.14 5.52
CA ARG A 323 -10.96 -3.94 5.13
C ARG A 323 -12.47 -4.14 5.40
N MET A 324 -12.82 -4.25 6.67
CA MET A 324 -14.16 -4.67 7.09
C MET A 324 -15.17 -3.53 7.15
N GLY A 325 -14.72 -2.31 7.43
CA GLY A 325 -15.53 -1.17 7.83
C GLY A 325 -15.67 -1.08 9.35
N ALA A 326 -15.75 0.14 9.86
CA ALA A 326 -15.84 0.42 11.30
C ALA A 326 -16.99 -0.32 11.97
N ASP A 327 -18.14 -0.41 11.29
CA ASP A 327 -19.37 -1.05 11.77
C ASP A 327 -19.29 -2.59 11.80
N LYS A 328 -18.32 -3.23 11.16
CA LYS A 328 -18.27 -4.69 10.99
C LYS A 328 -17.01 -5.35 11.53
N ILE A 329 -15.93 -4.60 11.75
CA ILE A 329 -14.65 -5.20 12.07
C ILE A 329 -14.69 -6.06 13.33
N ARG A 330 -15.37 -5.61 14.38
CA ARG A 330 -15.49 -6.30 15.66
C ARG A 330 -16.27 -7.62 15.56
N ASP A 331 -17.16 -7.73 14.57
CA ASP A 331 -17.98 -8.92 14.34
C ASP A 331 -17.36 -9.90 13.32
N ARG A 332 -16.57 -9.38 12.36
CA ARG A 332 -16.08 -10.19 11.23
C ARG A 332 -14.64 -10.63 11.35
N LEU A 333 -13.80 -9.86 12.02
CA LEU A 333 -12.38 -10.18 12.12
C LEU A 333 -12.07 -11.32 13.10
N PRO A 334 -12.76 -11.47 14.26
CA PRO A 334 -12.40 -12.49 15.25
C PRO A 334 -12.30 -13.90 14.67
N ASP A 335 -13.34 -14.38 14.00
CA ASP A 335 -13.40 -15.73 13.43
C ASP A 335 -12.24 -16.02 12.45
N LEU A 336 -11.87 -15.02 11.64
CA LEU A 336 -10.74 -15.12 10.71
C LEU A 336 -9.41 -15.28 11.45
N VAL A 337 -9.17 -14.42 12.46
CA VAL A 337 -7.92 -14.43 13.24
C VAL A 337 -7.81 -15.72 14.05
N GLU A 338 -8.87 -16.15 14.75
CA GLU A 338 -8.89 -17.39 15.52
C GLU A 338 -8.58 -18.62 14.66
N LYS A 339 -9.25 -18.72 13.51
CA LYS A 339 -9.09 -19.88 12.62
C LYS A 339 -7.69 -19.95 12.02
N VAL A 340 -7.16 -18.81 11.58
CA VAL A 340 -5.79 -18.72 11.02
C VAL A 340 -4.76 -19.01 12.12
N THR A 341 -4.93 -18.47 13.31
CA THR A 341 -4.04 -18.73 14.46
C THR A 341 -4.05 -20.21 14.83
N ALA A 342 -5.22 -20.85 14.86
CA ALA A 342 -5.38 -22.27 15.15
C ALA A 342 -4.70 -23.16 14.10
N SER A 343 -4.52 -22.69 12.86
CA SER A 343 -3.79 -23.42 11.81
C SER A 343 -2.28 -23.43 11.98
N GLY A 344 -1.73 -22.60 12.87
CA GLY A 344 -0.30 -22.43 13.10
C GLY A 344 0.40 -21.57 12.02
N ALA A 345 -0.33 -20.99 11.07
CA ALA A 345 0.24 -20.11 10.06
C ALA A 345 0.67 -18.75 10.66
N GLN A 346 1.88 -18.30 10.31
CA GLN A 346 2.42 -17.02 10.75
C GLN A 346 2.21 -15.96 9.67
N VAL A 347 1.00 -15.43 9.59
CA VAL A 347 0.67 -14.34 8.67
C VAL A 347 0.79 -12.97 9.33
N VAL A 348 1.09 -11.95 8.54
CA VAL A 348 1.02 -10.56 8.98
C VAL A 348 -0.42 -10.08 8.87
N TRP A 349 -0.98 -9.51 9.94
CA TRP A 349 -2.28 -8.87 9.93
C TRP A 349 -2.15 -7.36 9.92
N ILE A 350 -2.77 -6.68 8.96
CA ILE A 350 -2.84 -5.21 8.95
C ILE A 350 -4.25 -4.72 8.63
N CYS A 351 -4.59 -3.54 9.15
CA CYS A 351 -5.87 -2.88 8.93
C CYS A 351 -5.80 -1.91 7.76
N ASP A 352 -6.72 -2.05 6.79
CA ASP A 352 -7.03 -1.05 5.78
C ASP A 352 -8.36 -0.36 6.16
N PRO A 353 -8.33 0.73 6.89
CA PRO A 353 -9.53 1.40 7.37
C PRO A 353 -10.14 2.32 6.31
N MET A 354 -9.59 2.31 5.08
CA MET A 354 -10.01 3.22 4.03
C MET A 354 -11.17 2.66 3.20
N HIS A 355 -11.01 1.42 2.71
CA HIS A 355 -11.91 0.86 1.68
C HIS A 355 -13.25 0.34 2.21
N GLY A 356 -13.39 0.16 3.52
CA GLY A 356 -14.66 -0.18 4.19
C GLY A 356 -15.53 1.03 4.54
N ASN A 357 -14.95 2.25 4.57
CA ASN A 357 -15.57 3.45 5.12
C ASN A 357 -15.81 4.57 4.09
N THR A 358 -15.84 4.23 2.80
CA THR A 358 -16.12 5.21 1.74
C THR A 358 -17.63 5.38 1.54
N PHE A 359 -18.10 6.63 1.51
CA PHE A 359 -19.49 6.97 1.19
C PHE A 359 -19.54 8.15 0.21
N GLU A 360 -20.71 8.39 -0.36
CA GLU A 360 -20.96 9.54 -1.24
C GLU A 360 -21.66 10.64 -0.43
N ALA A 361 -21.05 11.82 -0.38
CA ALA A 361 -21.62 12.99 0.28
C ALA A 361 -22.75 13.60 -0.55
N ALA A 362 -23.59 14.43 0.09
CA ALA A 362 -24.70 15.12 -0.59
C ALA A 362 -24.21 16.01 -1.78
N SER A 363 -22.95 16.43 -1.74
CA SER A 363 -22.28 17.15 -2.85
C SER A 363 -21.90 16.27 -4.06
N GLY A 364 -22.14 14.96 -4.00
CA GLY A 364 -21.74 13.99 -5.03
C GLY A 364 -20.27 13.55 -4.94
N HIS A 365 -19.48 14.11 -4.03
CA HIS A 365 -18.09 13.67 -3.81
C HIS A 365 -18.07 12.38 -3.01
N LYS A 366 -17.22 11.44 -3.39
CA LYS A 366 -16.84 10.34 -2.51
C LYS A 366 -15.99 10.89 -1.38
N THR A 367 -16.23 10.42 -0.17
CA THR A 367 -15.44 10.84 0.99
C THR A 367 -15.37 9.74 2.04
N ARG A 368 -14.61 9.97 3.10
CA ARG A 368 -14.52 9.14 4.30
C ARG A 368 -14.58 10.04 5.53
N ARG A 369 -15.21 9.56 6.59
CA ARG A 369 -15.08 10.25 7.89
C ARG A 369 -13.80 9.76 8.57
N PHE A 370 -12.98 10.68 9.02
CA PHE A 370 -11.76 10.36 9.76
C PHE A 370 -12.06 9.53 11.01
N ASP A 371 -13.19 9.81 11.68
CA ASP A 371 -13.61 9.07 12.87
C ASP A 371 -13.94 7.60 12.54
N ASP A 372 -14.56 7.30 11.38
CA ASP A 372 -14.82 5.93 10.94
C ASP A 372 -13.53 5.20 10.62
N VAL A 373 -12.55 5.89 9.98
CA VAL A 373 -11.20 5.37 9.72
C VAL A 373 -10.52 5.00 11.04
N LEU A 374 -10.57 5.89 12.02
CA LEU A 374 -9.99 5.68 13.34
C LEU A 374 -10.68 4.55 14.10
N ASP A 375 -12.02 4.45 14.04
CA ASP A 375 -12.79 3.42 14.75
C ASP A 375 -12.53 2.02 14.19
N GLU A 376 -12.35 1.87 12.85
CA GLU A 376 -11.94 0.59 12.30
C GLU A 376 -10.56 0.17 12.79
N VAL A 377 -9.61 1.10 12.90
CA VAL A 377 -8.28 0.80 13.47
C VAL A 377 -8.42 0.39 14.93
N LYS A 378 -9.22 1.11 15.74
CA LYS A 378 -9.50 0.73 17.13
C LYS A 378 -10.07 -0.69 17.24
N GLY A 379 -11.09 -1.00 16.43
CA GLY A 379 -11.69 -2.33 16.40
C GLY A 379 -10.67 -3.41 16.03
N PHE A 380 -9.75 -3.13 15.11
CA PHE A 380 -8.66 -4.03 14.75
C PHE A 380 -7.75 -4.33 15.96
N PHE A 381 -7.32 -3.30 16.68
CA PHE A 381 -6.49 -3.46 17.88
C PHE A 381 -7.23 -4.19 19.01
N GLU A 382 -8.50 -3.85 19.25
CA GLU A 382 -9.35 -4.50 20.27
C GLU A 382 -9.51 -6.00 19.99
N VAL A 383 -9.77 -6.40 18.76
CA VAL A 383 -9.88 -7.81 18.36
C VAL A 383 -8.57 -8.56 18.63
N HIS A 384 -7.44 -8.05 18.15
CA HIS A 384 -6.15 -8.70 18.34
C HIS A 384 -5.78 -8.80 19.84
N LYS A 385 -6.04 -7.75 20.62
CA LYS A 385 -5.83 -7.77 22.06
C LYS A 385 -6.70 -8.84 22.76
N SER A 386 -7.98 -8.94 22.39
CA SER A 386 -8.90 -9.93 22.98
C SER A 386 -8.51 -11.37 22.69
N LEU A 387 -7.86 -11.61 21.53
CA LEU A 387 -7.43 -12.93 21.07
C LEU A 387 -5.97 -13.25 21.43
N GLY A 388 -5.25 -12.30 22.06
CA GLY A 388 -3.83 -12.47 22.38
C GLY A 388 -2.95 -12.61 21.13
N THR A 389 -3.35 -11.99 20.02
CA THR A 389 -2.60 -11.96 18.75
C THR A 389 -2.05 -10.56 18.50
N HIS A 390 -1.20 -10.39 17.44
CA HIS A 390 -0.52 -9.14 17.20
C HIS A 390 -1.20 -8.31 16.08
N PRO A 391 -1.57 -7.03 16.33
CA PRO A 391 -2.02 -6.10 15.31
C PRO A 391 -0.79 -5.58 14.53
N GLY A 392 -0.43 -6.26 13.44
CA GLY A 392 0.86 -6.08 12.77
C GLY A 392 1.03 -4.75 12.03
N GLY A 393 -0.04 -4.00 11.74
CA GLY A 393 0.14 -2.73 11.03
C GLY A 393 -1.11 -2.08 10.48
N ILE A 394 -0.90 -1.03 9.69
CA ILE A 394 -1.94 -0.29 8.98
C ILE A 394 -1.61 -0.12 7.50
N HIS A 395 -2.65 -0.06 6.65
CA HIS A 395 -2.59 0.18 5.22
C HIS A 395 -3.50 1.36 4.86
N VAL A 396 -2.93 2.50 4.48
CA VAL A 396 -3.69 3.75 4.34
C VAL A 396 -3.50 4.43 3.00
N GLU A 397 -4.58 5.01 2.45
CA GLU A 397 -4.53 5.89 1.29
C GLU A 397 -4.32 7.32 1.78
N LEU A 398 -3.17 7.89 1.43
CA LEU A 398 -2.76 9.23 1.85
C LEU A 398 -2.00 9.97 0.76
N THR A 399 -1.93 11.28 0.91
CA THR A 399 -1.04 12.16 0.15
C THR A 399 -0.22 13.04 1.09
N GLY A 400 0.86 13.62 0.60
CA GLY A 400 1.66 14.61 1.32
C GLY A 400 1.13 16.05 1.19
N ASP A 401 0.05 16.24 0.43
CA ASP A 401 -0.53 17.53 0.14
C ASP A 401 -1.75 17.82 1.03
N ASP A 402 -2.12 19.10 1.16
CA ASP A 402 -3.23 19.55 2.01
C ASP A 402 -4.56 19.48 1.24
N VAL A 403 -4.95 18.29 0.80
CA VAL A 403 -6.21 18.04 0.10
C VAL A 403 -7.40 18.01 1.08
N THR A 404 -8.61 18.26 0.56
CA THR A 404 -9.87 18.22 1.32
C THR A 404 -10.74 17.07 0.85
N GLU A 405 -10.20 15.83 0.82
CA GLU A 405 -10.90 14.64 0.28
C GLU A 405 -11.62 13.82 1.35
N CYS A 406 -11.15 13.86 2.61
CA CYS A 406 -11.76 13.18 3.75
C CYS A 406 -12.28 14.19 4.77
N VAL A 407 -13.45 13.90 5.34
CA VAL A 407 -14.12 14.76 6.35
C VAL A 407 -13.57 14.48 7.73
N GLY A 408 -13.41 15.53 8.55
CA GLY A 408 -12.95 15.47 9.94
C GLY A 408 -11.43 15.51 10.07
N GLY A 409 -10.92 15.03 11.21
CA GLY A 409 -9.52 15.19 11.59
C GLY A 409 -9.26 16.51 12.30
N GLY A 410 -8.01 16.75 12.70
CA GLY A 410 -7.61 17.93 13.45
C GLY A 410 -7.82 19.27 12.74
N ASP A 411 -7.88 19.26 11.42
CA ASP A 411 -8.17 20.46 10.61
C ASP A 411 -9.68 20.72 10.43
N GLU A 412 -10.55 19.90 11.03
CA GLU A 412 -12.02 20.04 11.02
C GLU A 412 -12.61 20.22 9.61
N ILE A 413 -12.17 19.42 8.61
CA ILE A 413 -12.70 19.47 7.24
C ILE A 413 -14.18 19.06 7.25
N PHE A 414 -15.06 19.91 6.75
CA PHE A 414 -16.50 19.65 6.62
C PHE A 414 -16.86 19.17 5.21
N VAL A 415 -18.08 18.62 5.05
CA VAL A 415 -18.59 18.20 3.73
C VAL A 415 -18.58 19.34 2.71
N ASP A 416 -18.86 20.57 3.17
CA ASP A 416 -18.87 21.75 2.33
C ASP A 416 -17.47 22.19 1.86
N ASP A 417 -16.40 21.71 2.51
CA ASP A 417 -15.03 22.02 2.14
C ASP A 417 -14.45 21.10 1.08
N LEU A 418 -15.10 19.95 0.82
CA LEU A 418 -14.57 18.92 -0.09
C LEU A 418 -14.22 19.46 -1.48
N HIS A 419 -14.98 20.43 -1.98
CA HIS A 419 -14.75 21.03 -3.31
C HIS A 419 -13.51 21.91 -3.41
N GLN A 420 -12.89 22.32 -2.28
CA GLN A 420 -11.79 23.29 -2.27
C GLN A 420 -10.50 22.70 -2.86
N ARG A 421 -10.16 21.44 -2.47
CA ARG A 421 -8.98 20.72 -2.96
C ARG A 421 -9.26 19.22 -3.09
N TYR A 422 -10.24 18.85 -3.92
CA TYR A 422 -10.56 17.47 -4.24
C TYR A 422 -9.77 17.05 -5.48
N GLU A 423 -8.59 16.46 -5.29
CA GLU A 423 -7.60 16.22 -6.34
C GLU A 423 -7.51 14.74 -6.75
N THR A 424 -8.14 13.83 -6.00
CA THR A 424 -8.07 12.40 -6.35
C THR A 424 -8.80 12.07 -7.63
N ALA A 425 -8.17 11.23 -8.46
CA ALA A 425 -8.81 10.66 -9.66
C ALA A 425 -9.73 9.47 -9.35
N CYS A 426 -9.65 8.89 -8.14
CA CYS A 426 -10.37 7.67 -7.77
C CYS A 426 -11.05 7.77 -6.41
N ASP A 427 -10.40 7.33 -5.34
CA ASP A 427 -10.97 7.32 -3.99
C ASP A 427 -10.28 8.37 -3.10
N PRO A 428 -10.99 8.97 -2.12
CA PRO A 428 -10.48 10.04 -1.28
C PRO A 428 -9.30 9.57 -0.43
N ARG A 429 -8.32 10.46 -0.24
CA ARG A 429 -7.09 10.21 0.54
C ARG A 429 -7.08 11.06 1.80
N LEU A 430 -6.42 10.57 2.84
CA LEU A 430 -6.04 11.41 3.97
C LEU A 430 -5.02 12.46 3.50
N ASN A 431 -5.18 13.71 3.92
CA ASN A 431 -4.17 14.72 3.75
C ASN A 431 -3.03 14.52 4.75
N ARG A 432 -1.99 15.38 4.66
CA ARG A 432 -0.82 15.30 5.55
C ARG A 432 -1.21 15.39 7.03
N SER A 433 -2.07 16.34 7.40
CA SER A 433 -2.49 16.55 8.78
C SER A 433 -3.24 15.36 9.34
N GLN A 434 -4.26 14.87 8.63
CA GLN A 434 -5.02 13.68 9.01
C GLN A 434 -4.14 12.44 9.10
N SER A 435 -3.15 12.29 8.22
CA SER A 435 -2.20 11.17 8.27
C SER A 435 -1.36 11.18 9.54
N LEU A 436 -0.90 12.35 9.96
CA LEU A 436 -0.12 12.51 11.20
C LEU A 436 -1.01 12.33 12.45
N ASP A 437 -2.23 12.87 12.44
CA ASP A 437 -3.22 12.62 13.50
C ASP A 437 -3.45 11.11 13.68
N LEU A 438 -3.68 10.39 12.57
CA LEU A 438 -3.85 8.93 12.61
C LEU A 438 -2.62 8.23 13.21
N ALA A 439 -1.40 8.64 12.81
CA ALA A 439 -0.18 8.02 13.34
C ALA A 439 -0.03 8.22 14.85
N PHE A 440 -0.33 9.42 15.37
CA PHE A 440 -0.28 9.68 16.81
C PHE A 440 -1.34 8.88 17.56
N LEU A 441 -2.56 8.78 17.05
CA LEU A 441 -3.64 8.00 17.68
C LEU A 441 -3.36 6.50 17.66
N VAL A 442 -2.81 5.97 16.57
CA VAL A 442 -2.34 4.57 16.49
C VAL A 442 -1.20 4.32 17.48
N ALA A 443 -0.29 5.29 17.62
CA ALA A 443 0.80 5.23 18.57
C ALA A 443 0.30 5.11 20.02
N GLU A 444 -0.73 5.86 20.40
CA GLU A 444 -1.38 5.75 21.71
C GLU A 444 -1.97 4.34 21.91
N MET A 445 -2.74 3.82 20.93
CA MET A 445 -3.32 2.47 21.00
C MET A 445 -2.26 1.38 21.13
N TYR A 446 -1.13 1.55 20.47
CA TYR A 446 -0.04 0.56 20.52
C TYR A 446 0.68 0.55 21.86
N ARG A 447 0.78 1.68 22.55
CA ARG A 447 1.35 1.77 23.92
C ARG A 447 0.45 1.12 24.99
N ASP A 448 -0.86 1.08 24.73
CA ASP A 448 -1.85 0.56 25.70
C ASP A 448 -2.09 -0.96 25.55
N GLN A 449 -1.32 -1.64 24.68
CA GLN A 449 -1.36 -3.09 24.51
C GLN A 449 -0.49 -3.83 25.56
#